data_d79fc621020509022aee33c9e3e4f1d6
#
_entry.id   d79fc621020509022aee33c9e3e4f1d6
#
_cell.length_a   1.000
_cell.length_b   1.000
_cell.length_c   1.000
_cell.angle_alpha   90.00
_cell.angle_beta   90.00
_cell.angle_gamma   90.00
#
_symmetry.space_group_name_H-M   'P 1'
#
loop_
_entity.id
_entity.type
_entity.pdbx_description
1 polymer ?
#
loop_
_entity_poly.entity_id
_entity_poly.type
_entity_poly.pdbx_seq_one_letter_code
_entity_poly.pdbx_strand_id
1 'polypeptide(L)' 'MTEKTFEPPNWKPLEQLVGPEGCGEFMWMWGEAGIQFYKHICTRRYLLLDTAGRCYQRGPNGLEPADVHAELKRVRE' A
#
# COMPACT_ATOMS: atom_id res chain seq x y z
N MET A 1 29.52 -4.41 7.62
CA MET A 1 28.63 -4.11 6.52
C MET A 1 27.19 -4.35 6.92
N THR A 2 26.37 -3.41 6.61
CA THR A 2 24.95 -3.54 6.95
C THR A 2 24.24 -4.25 5.82
N GLU A 3 23.60 -5.34 6.14
CA GLU A 3 22.81 -6.03 5.15
C GLU A 3 21.45 -5.42 5.08
N LYS A 4 20.99 -5.18 3.88
CA LYS A 4 19.62 -4.80 3.70
C LYS A 4 18.74 -6.02 3.88
N THR A 5 17.88 -5.93 4.87
CA THR A 5 16.89 -6.97 5.08
C THR A 5 15.68 -6.61 4.28
N PHE A 6 15.35 -7.43 3.31
CA PHE A 6 14.13 -7.24 2.53
C PHE A 6 13.01 -7.95 3.23
N GLU A 7 11.97 -7.19 3.57
CA GLU A 7 10.78 -7.79 4.13
C GLU A 7 10.06 -8.55 3.02
N PRO A 8 9.53 -9.73 3.34
CA PRO A 8 8.71 -10.44 2.35
C PRO A 8 7.44 -9.67 2.06
N PRO A 9 6.87 -9.84 0.88
CA PRO A 9 5.61 -9.19 0.56
C PRO A 9 4.53 -9.52 1.59
N ASN A 10 3.82 -8.50 2.02
CA ASN A 10 2.70 -8.67 2.93
C ASN A 10 1.43 -8.17 2.26
N TRP A 11 0.59 -9.10 1.84
CA TRP A 11 -0.65 -8.80 1.14
C TRP A 11 -1.86 -8.68 2.05
N LYS A 12 -1.68 -8.99 3.34
CA LYS A 12 -2.80 -9.01 4.26
C LYS A 12 -3.58 -7.72 4.36
N PRO A 13 -2.93 -6.56 4.53
CA PRO A 13 -3.69 -5.31 4.61
C PRO A 13 -4.53 -5.06 3.37
N LEU A 14 -3.96 -5.32 2.21
CA LEU A 14 -4.68 -5.12 0.95
C LEU A 14 -5.78 -6.15 0.79
N GLU A 15 -5.49 -7.40 1.13
CA GLU A 15 -6.47 -8.47 1.02
C GLU A 15 -7.70 -8.20 1.88
N GLN A 16 -7.49 -7.64 3.07
CA GLN A 16 -8.60 -7.30 3.95
C GLN A 16 -9.44 -6.16 3.40
N LEU A 17 -8.82 -5.29 2.61
CA LEU A 17 -9.53 -4.15 2.03
C LEU A 17 -10.28 -4.49 0.75
N VAL A 18 -9.63 -5.21 -0.17
CA VAL A 18 -10.17 -5.45 -1.51
C VAL A 18 -10.49 -6.92 -1.79
N GLY A 19 -10.17 -7.82 -0.85
CA GLY A 19 -10.35 -9.24 -1.03
C GLY A 19 -9.22 -9.86 -1.84
N PRO A 20 -9.12 -11.21 -1.83
CA PRO A 20 -8.05 -11.89 -2.56
C PRO A 20 -8.05 -11.59 -4.05
N GLU A 21 -9.25 -11.46 -4.64
CA GLU A 21 -9.35 -11.19 -6.07
C GLU A 21 -8.92 -9.76 -6.39
N GLY A 22 -9.26 -8.82 -5.52
CA GLY A 22 -8.86 -7.42 -5.72
C GLY A 22 -7.36 -7.21 -5.65
N CYS A 23 -6.65 -8.07 -4.95
CA CYS A 23 -5.19 -7.98 -4.88
C CYS A 23 -4.55 -8.14 -6.26
N GLY A 24 -5.22 -8.82 -7.19
CA GLY A 24 -4.72 -8.97 -8.54
C GLY A 24 -4.60 -7.69 -9.33
N GLU A 25 -5.23 -6.61 -8.86
CA GLU A 25 -5.12 -5.30 -9.50
C GLU A 25 -3.84 -4.57 -9.10
N PHE A 26 -3.08 -5.11 -8.14
CA PHE A 26 -1.94 -4.42 -7.55
C PHE A 26 -0.67 -5.24 -7.63
N MET A 27 0.46 -4.53 -7.55
CA MET A 27 1.77 -5.13 -7.34
C MET A 27 2.29 -4.66 -5.99
N TRP A 28 2.84 -5.58 -5.21
CA TRP A 28 3.54 -5.20 -4.00
C TRP A 28 4.92 -4.67 -4.39
N MET A 29 5.21 -3.44 -4.01
CA MET A 29 6.46 -2.80 -4.42
C MET A 29 7.54 -2.93 -3.35
N TRP A 30 7.21 -2.56 -2.11
CA TRP A 30 8.12 -2.76 -0.97
C TRP A 30 7.37 -2.49 0.33
N GLY A 31 8.03 -2.86 1.44
CA GLY A 31 7.55 -2.53 2.78
C GLY A 31 8.58 -1.71 3.50
N GLU A 32 8.15 -0.72 4.25
CA GLU A 32 9.05 0.16 4.97
C GLU A 32 8.35 0.69 6.20
N ALA A 33 9.00 0.52 7.37
CA ALA A 33 8.47 1.03 8.65
C ALA A 33 7.04 0.56 8.92
N GLY A 34 6.73 -0.69 8.55
CA GLY A 34 5.41 -1.25 8.79
C GLY A 34 4.36 -0.86 7.76
N ILE A 35 4.73 -0.08 6.76
CA ILE A 35 3.82 0.35 5.71
C ILE A 35 4.12 -0.41 4.43
N GLN A 36 3.09 -0.98 3.81
CA GLN A 36 3.21 -1.70 2.57
C GLN A 36 2.83 -0.78 1.41
N PHE A 37 3.65 -0.77 0.39
CA PHE A 37 3.45 0.07 -0.80
C PHE A 37 2.97 -0.81 -1.94
N TYR A 38 1.72 -0.60 -2.35
CA TYR A 38 1.13 -1.34 -3.46
C TYR A 38 0.91 -0.38 -4.63
N LYS A 39 1.25 -0.83 -5.82
CA LYS A 39 1.08 -0.03 -7.03
C LYS A 39 -0.03 -0.64 -7.88
N HIS A 40 -1.00 0.17 -8.24
CA HIS A 40 -2.07 -0.30 -9.11
C HIS A 40 -1.52 -0.54 -10.52
N ILE A 41 -1.81 -1.70 -11.08
CA ILE A 41 -1.22 -2.11 -12.36
C ILE A 41 -1.66 -1.19 -13.50
N CYS A 42 -2.93 -0.79 -13.52
CA CYS A 42 -3.46 0.00 -14.62
C CYS A 42 -3.16 1.49 -14.49
N THR A 43 -3.42 2.07 -13.31
CA THR A 43 -3.25 3.51 -13.11
C THR A 43 -1.83 3.89 -12.72
N ARG A 44 -1.09 2.92 -12.19
CA ARG A 44 0.26 3.10 -11.67
C ARG A 44 0.32 4.00 -10.45
N ARG A 45 -0.80 4.20 -9.79
CA ARG A 45 -0.87 4.97 -8.55
C ARG A 45 -0.63 4.08 -7.36
N TYR A 46 -0.10 4.65 -6.30
CA TYR A 46 0.27 3.89 -5.11
C TYR A 46 -0.80 3.96 -4.04
N LEU A 47 -1.01 2.81 -3.40
CA LEU A 47 -1.85 2.71 -2.21
C LEU A 47 -0.95 2.25 -1.07
N LEU A 48 -0.94 3.00 0.03
CA LEU A 48 -0.07 2.76 1.17
C LEU A 48 -0.90 2.33 2.36
N LEU A 49 -0.64 1.13 2.86
CA LEU A 49 -1.40 0.58 3.99
C LEU A 49 -0.44 0.05 5.04
N ASP A 50 -0.77 0.29 6.31
CA ASP A 50 -0.02 -0.34 7.40
C ASP A 50 -0.66 -1.68 7.78
N THR A 51 -0.05 -2.38 8.73
CA THR A 51 -0.54 -3.71 9.11
C THR A 51 -1.90 -3.68 9.81
N ALA A 52 -2.31 -2.51 10.31
CA ALA A 52 -3.63 -2.35 10.89
C ALA A 52 -4.69 -1.96 9.87
N GLY A 53 -4.30 -1.81 8.61
CA GLY A 53 -5.22 -1.43 7.55
C GLY A 53 -5.42 0.07 7.41
N ARG A 54 -4.62 0.87 8.11
CA ARG A 54 -4.69 2.32 7.97
C ARG A 54 -4.02 2.75 6.69
N CYS A 55 -4.60 3.77 6.06
CA CYS A 55 -4.11 4.26 4.78
C CYS A 55 -3.33 5.56 4.96
N TYR A 56 -2.36 5.76 4.09
CA TYR A 56 -1.51 6.95 4.13
C TYR A 56 -1.36 7.53 2.74
N GLN A 57 -1.02 8.81 2.70
CA GLN A 57 -0.67 9.49 1.46
C GLN A 57 0.56 10.34 1.71
N ARG A 58 1.26 10.68 0.64
CA ARG A 58 2.43 11.54 0.75
C ARG A 58 2.00 12.98 0.90
N GLY A 59 2.52 13.62 1.94
CA GLY A 59 2.27 15.02 2.19
C GLY A 59 3.58 15.80 2.24
N PRO A 60 3.53 17.10 2.48
CA PRO A 60 4.73 17.92 2.50
C PRO A 60 5.73 17.54 3.60
N ASN A 61 5.26 16.92 4.66
CA ASN A 61 6.11 16.54 5.79
C ASN A 61 6.27 15.03 5.90
N GLY A 62 6.04 14.28 4.81
CA GLY A 62 6.14 12.82 4.82
C GLY A 62 4.78 12.18 4.67
N LEU A 63 4.62 10.99 5.21
CA LEU A 63 3.36 10.27 5.09
C LEU A 63 2.35 10.81 6.09
N GLU A 64 1.13 11.00 5.61
CA GLU A 64 0.02 11.51 6.42
C GLU A 64 -1.16 10.53 6.36
N PRO A 65 -1.92 10.40 7.44
CA PRO A 65 -3.10 9.55 7.41
C PRO A 65 -4.08 10.01 6.33
N ALA A 66 -4.72 9.06 5.68
CA ALA A 66 -5.67 9.35 4.62
C ALA A 66 -6.87 8.42 4.76
N ASP A 67 -7.98 8.85 4.15
CA ASP A 67 -9.17 8.02 4.14
C ASP A 67 -8.98 6.86 3.16
N VAL A 68 -9.07 5.63 3.66
CA VAL A 68 -8.75 4.45 2.86
C VAL A 68 -9.68 4.31 1.66
N HIS A 69 -10.96 4.61 1.82
CA HIS A 69 -11.91 4.46 0.72
C HIS A 69 -11.71 5.51 -0.36
N ALA A 70 -11.38 6.75 0.05
CA ALA A 70 -11.08 7.80 -0.89
C ALA A 70 -9.79 7.50 -1.65
N GLU A 71 -8.77 6.99 -0.95
CA GLU A 71 -7.51 6.64 -1.60
C GLU A 71 -7.67 5.47 -2.54
N LEU A 72 -8.46 4.47 -2.16
CA LEU A 72 -8.72 3.33 -3.02
C LEU A 72 -9.40 3.77 -4.32
N LYS A 73 -10.38 4.65 -4.20
CA LYS A 73 -11.06 5.19 -5.37
C LYS A 73 -10.09 5.96 -6.27
N ARG A 74 -9.27 6.82 -5.67
CA ARG A 74 -8.28 7.60 -6.42
C ARG A 74 -7.30 6.69 -7.15
N VAL A 75 -6.86 5.63 -6.49
CA VAL A 75 -5.88 4.72 -7.08
C VAL A 75 -6.47 3.95 -8.26
N ARG A 76 -7.77 3.64 -8.20
CA ARG A 76 -8.44 2.89 -9.25
C ARG A 76 -8.85 3.76 -10.44
N GLU A 77 -8.85 5.03 -10.29
CA GLU A 77 -9.19 5.99 -11.35
C GLU A 77 -7.95 6.45 -12.10
#